data_4209f7a37a06ead431e1a4b9d6295baa
#
_entry.id   4209f7a37a06ead431e1a4b9d6295baa
#
_cell.length_a   1.000
_cell.length_b   1.000
_cell.length_c   1.000
_cell.angle_alpha   90.00
_cell.angle_beta   90.00
_cell.angle_gamma   90.00
#
_symmetry.space_group_name_H-M   'P 1'
#
loop_
_entity.id
_entity.type
_entity.pdbx_description
1 polymer ?
#
loop_
_entity_poly.entity_id
_entity_poly.type
_entity_poly.pdbx_seq_one_letter_code
_entity_poly.pdbx_strand_id
1 'polypeptide(L)'
;MNQSLKIDPYGFREYDARWLYEKDINAEGILNLGKGLGTQIIEHTKLDNPRVIVGHDYRSYSEEIKSALKKGLISTGCLIEDIGLSLSPMVYFAQFNLDADAVAMVTASHNENGWTGVKMGIKKGLTHAPEEMKELKEITLKENFTIGVGREKEI
;
A
#
# COMPACT_ATOMS: atom_id res chain seq x y z
N MET A 1 -2.87 24.80 -3.82
CA MET A 1 -4.20 24.41 -3.28
C MET A 1 -4.13 23.01 -2.72
N ASN A 2 -4.47 22.87 -1.44
CA ASN A 2 -4.59 21.55 -0.84
C ASN A 2 -5.87 20.91 -1.37
N GLN A 3 -5.71 19.82 -2.16
CA GLN A 3 -6.86 19.00 -2.50
C GLN A 3 -7.39 18.37 -1.21
N SER A 4 -8.70 18.45 -0.98
CA SER A 4 -9.31 17.74 0.12
C SER A 4 -9.11 16.24 -0.08
N LEU A 5 -8.79 15.53 0.99
CA LEU A 5 -8.60 14.08 0.98
C LEU A 5 -9.85 13.38 0.44
N LYS A 6 -9.67 12.51 -0.51
CA LYS A 6 -10.74 11.70 -1.09
C LYS A 6 -10.35 10.24 -1.06
N ILE A 7 -11.16 9.44 -0.41
CA ILE A 7 -11.04 7.98 -0.39
C ILE A 7 -12.43 7.36 -0.17
N ASP A 8 -12.94 6.69 -1.19
CA ASP A 8 -14.24 6.03 -1.12
C ASP A 8 -14.11 4.74 -0.28
N PRO A 9 -14.90 4.61 0.80
CA PRO A 9 -14.85 3.41 1.65
C PRO A 9 -15.12 2.09 0.91
N TYR A 10 -15.90 2.13 -0.16
CA TYR A 10 -16.24 0.92 -0.93
C TYR A 10 -15.08 0.35 -1.74
N GLY A 11 -13.99 1.09 -1.88
CA GLY A 11 -12.78 0.59 -2.53
C GLY A 11 -12.03 -0.47 -1.73
N PHE A 12 -12.25 -0.53 -0.43
CA PHE A 12 -11.71 -1.61 0.41
C PHE A 12 -12.55 -2.87 0.18
N ARG A 13 -11.96 -3.86 -0.50
CA ARG A 13 -12.62 -5.11 -0.88
C ARG A 13 -12.16 -6.27 0.02
N GLU A 14 -12.57 -7.51 -0.30
CA GLU A 14 -12.26 -8.67 0.54
C GLU A 14 -10.77 -9.00 0.63
N TYR A 15 -10.04 -8.86 -0.48
CA TYR A 15 -8.64 -9.29 -0.57
C TYR A 15 -7.70 -8.21 -1.07
N ASP A 16 -8.22 -7.10 -1.53
CA ASP A 16 -7.43 -5.97 -2.05
C ASP A 16 -8.24 -4.68 -1.97
N ALA A 17 -7.66 -3.61 -2.49
CA ALA A 17 -8.32 -2.31 -2.57
C ALA A 17 -8.30 -1.82 -4.01
N ARG A 18 -9.43 -1.27 -4.49
CA ARG A 18 -9.55 -0.74 -5.87
C ARG A 18 -10.45 0.48 -5.94
N TRP A 19 -10.02 1.46 -6.71
CA TRP A 19 -10.73 2.73 -6.92
C TRP A 19 -10.56 3.24 -8.34
N LEU A 20 -11.50 4.05 -8.80
CA LEU A 20 -11.26 4.92 -9.94
C LEU A 20 -10.38 6.08 -9.47
N TYR A 21 -9.20 6.24 -10.08
CA TYR A 21 -8.25 7.27 -9.69
C TYR A 21 -8.80 8.65 -10.01
N GLU A 22 -8.62 9.59 -9.11
CA GLU A 22 -9.14 10.96 -9.09
C GLU A 22 -10.66 11.07 -8.82
N LYS A 23 -11.45 10.07 -9.17
CA LYS A 23 -12.90 10.08 -8.89
C LYS A 23 -13.21 9.54 -7.49
N ASP A 24 -12.69 8.37 -7.16
CA ASP A 24 -12.97 7.67 -5.90
C ASP A 24 -11.85 7.83 -4.88
N ILE A 25 -10.62 8.02 -5.35
CA ILE A 25 -9.44 8.23 -4.52
C ILE A 25 -8.51 9.21 -5.21
N ASN A 26 -7.89 10.10 -4.43
CA ASN A 26 -6.86 11.02 -4.92
C ASN A 26 -5.51 10.74 -4.23
N ALA A 27 -4.47 11.51 -4.59
CA ALA A 27 -3.14 11.30 -4.02
C ALA A 27 -3.13 11.39 -2.49
N GLU A 28 -3.90 12.30 -1.90
CA GLU A 28 -4.03 12.41 -0.44
C GLU A 28 -4.69 11.17 0.16
N GLY A 29 -5.68 10.59 -0.52
CA GLY A 29 -6.30 9.32 -0.12
C GLY A 29 -5.30 8.16 -0.15
N ILE A 30 -4.47 8.10 -1.18
CA ILE A 30 -3.40 7.09 -1.30
C ILE A 30 -2.36 7.26 -0.18
N LEU A 31 -2.00 8.50 0.13
CA LEU A 31 -1.09 8.78 1.25
C LEU A 31 -1.66 8.24 2.55
N ASN A 32 -2.95 8.48 2.82
CA ASN A 32 -3.62 7.95 4.00
C ASN A 32 -3.71 6.42 4.00
N LEU A 33 -3.95 5.82 2.84
CA LEU A 33 -3.90 4.36 2.71
C LEU A 33 -2.51 3.83 3.10
N GLY A 34 -1.46 4.49 2.66
CA GLY A 34 -0.09 4.14 3.03
C GLY A 34 0.15 4.24 4.53
N LYS A 35 -0.35 5.29 5.16
CA LYS A 35 -0.29 5.45 6.63
C LYS A 35 -1.06 4.34 7.35
N GLY A 36 -2.25 4.01 6.87
CA GLY A 36 -3.07 2.93 7.42
C GLY A 36 -2.38 1.57 7.30
N LEU A 37 -1.87 1.26 6.11
CA LEU A 37 -1.16 0.01 5.86
C LEU A 37 0.12 -0.10 6.69
N GLY A 38 0.91 0.97 6.76
CA GLY A 38 2.11 1.01 7.58
C GLY A 38 1.82 0.77 9.06
N THR A 39 0.77 1.42 9.58
CA THR A 39 0.30 1.21 10.95
C THR A 39 -0.07 -0.24 11.19
N GLN A 40 -0.85 -0.83 10.27
CA GLN A 40 -1.27 -2.23 10.35
C GLN A 40 -0.06 -3.19 10.35
N ILE A 41 0.90 -2.96 9.45
CA ILE A 41 2.12 -3.78 9.36
C ILE A 41 2.88 -3.73 10.69
N ILE A 42 3.06 -2.55 11.27
CA ILE A 42 3.77 -2.36 12.53
C ILE A 42 3.05 -3.09 13.67
N GLU A 43 1.73 -2.96 13.74
CA GLU A 43 0.93 -3.63 14.76
C GLU A 43 1.01 -5.17 14.66
N HIS A 44 0.99 -5.71 13.45
CA HIS A 44 1.04 -7.16 13.24
C HIS A 44 2.44 -7.75 13.41
N THR A 45 3.48 -7.04 12.98
CA THR A 45 4.86 -7.53 13.05
C THR A 45 5.53 -7.25 14.40
N LYS A 46 5.04 -6.27 15.14
CA LYS A 46 5.65 -5.75 16.36
C LYS A 46 7.06 -5.19 16.15
N LEU A 47 7.35 -4.78 14.92
CA LEU A 47 8.62 -4.15 14.55
C LEU A 47 8.42 -2.64 14.42
N ASP A 48 9.42 -1.86 14.83
CA ASP A 48 9.38 -0.40 14.67
C ASP A 48 9.63 0.02 13.21
N ASN A 49 10.46 -0.75 12.51
CA ASN A 49 10.86 -0.47 11.14
C ASN A 49 10.72 -1.72 10.26
N PRO A 50 9.50 -2.19 10.00
CA PRO A 50 9.31 -3.36 9.15
C PRO A 50 9.71 -3.06 7.70
N ARG A 51 10.21 -4.08 7.01
CA ARG A 51 10.63 -3.98 5.61
C ARG A 51 9.46 -4.30 4.71
N VAL A 52 9.18 -3.40 3.75
CA VAL A 52 8.04 -3.53 2.84
C VAL A 52 8.53 -3.46 1.40
N ILE A 53 8.22 -4.49 0.62
CA ILE A 53 8.46 -4.49 -0.82
C ILE A 53 7.31 -3.75 -1.49
N VAL A 54 7.62 -2.80 -2.36
CA VAL A 54 6.60 -2.12 -3.17
C VAL A 54 6.93 -2.24 -4.66
N GLY A 55 5.89 -2.30 -5.48
CA GLY A 55 6.00 -2.32 -6.92
C GLY A 55 4.78 -1.68 -7.56
N HIS A 56 4.82 -1.50 -8.87
CA HIS A 56 3.70 -0.92 -9.62
C HIS A 56 3.53 -1.58 -10.97
N ASP A 57 2.30 -1.54 -11.49
CA ASP A 57 1.99 -2.06 -12.81
C ASP A 57 2.28 -1.05 -13.94
N TYR A 58 1.97 -1.41 -15.16
CA TYR A 58 2.32 -0.66 -16.37
C TYR A 58 1.48 0.62 -16.60
N ARG A 59 0.44 0.88 -15.80
CA ARG A 59 -0.42 2.05 -16.02
C ARG A 59 0.37 3.34 -15.81
N SER A 60 0.12 4.33 -16.66
CA SER A 60 0.89 5.59 -16.68
C SER A 60 0.87 6.35 -15.35
N TYR A 61 -0.19 6.21 -14.57
CA TYR A 61 -0.34 6.88 -13.28
C TYR A 61 0.12 6.02 -12.08
N SER A 62 0.50 4.77 -12.29
CA SER A 62 0.83 3.85 -11.19
C SER A 62 2.08 4.24 -10.42
N GLU A 63 3.09 4.79 -11.08
CA GLU A 63 4.32 5.23 -10.41
C GLU A 63 4.04 6.41 -9.45
N GLU A 64 3.23 7.36 -9.88
CA GLU A 64 2.80 8.50 -9.05
C GLU A 64 2.02 8.01 -7.81
N ILE A 65 1.11 7.07 -8.02
CA ILE A 65 0.33 6.47 -6.93
C ILE A 65 1.24 5.73 -5.96
N LYS A 66 2.18 4.94 -6.48
CA LYS A 66 3.18 4.26 -5.64
C LYS A 66 3.99 5.26 -4.81
N SER A 67 4.35 6.39 -5.40
CA SER A 67 5.08 7.44 -4.68
C SER A 67 4.31 7.96 -3.47
N ALA A 68 3.02 8.22 -3.62
CA ALA A 68 2.15 8.65 -2.51
C ALA A 68 2.02 7.55 -1.44
N LEU A 69 1.83 6.30 -1.87
CA LEU A 69 1.75 5.15 -0.97
C LEU A 69 3.03 4.99 -0.15
N LYS A 70 4.19 5.10 -0.79
CA LYS A 70 5.49 5.01 -0.11
C LYS A 70 5.65 6.10 0.94
N LYS A 71 5.26 7.33 0.64
CA LYS A 71 5.31 8.43 1.60
C LYS A 71 4.51 8.13 2.86
N GLY A 72 3.32 7.55 2.68
CA GLY A 72 2.48 7.14 3.80
C GLY A 72 3.14 6.04 4.64
N LEU A 73 3.66 5.01 3.99
CA LEU A 73 4.36 3.91 4.67
C LEU A 73 5.58 4.41 5.44
N ILE A 74 6.39 5.25 4.82
CA ILE A 74 7.61 5.81 5.43
C ILE A 74 7.27 6.63 6.67
N SER A 75 6.18 7.39 6.63
CA SER A 75 5.76 8.24 7.75
C SER A 75 5.38 7.46 9.01
N THR A 76 5.11 6.16 8.88
CA THR A 76 4.81 5.28 10.01
C THR A 76 6.04 4.55 10.56
N GLY A 77 7.13 4.55 9.82
CA GLY A 77 8.37 3.88 10.23
C GLY A 77 8.84 2.77 9.29
N CYS A 78 8.09 2.45 8.24
CA CYS A 78 8.45 1.36 7.32
C CYS A 78 9.73 1.65 6.53
N LEU A 79 10.50 0.60 6.30
CA LEU A 79 11.65 0.61 5.40
C LEU A 79 11.22 0.08 4.05
N ILE A 80 11.31 0.89 3.01
CA ILE A 80 10.77 0.57 1.69
C ILE A 80 11.88 0.02 0.78
N GLU A 81 11.60 -1.10 0.12
CA GLU A 81 12.37 -1.61 -1.01
C GLU A 81 11.46 -1.57 -2.24
N ASP A 82 11.73 -0.64 -3.14
CA ASP A 82 10.93 -0.42 -4.36
C ASP A 82 11.55 -1.22 -5.50
N ILE A 83 10.80 -2.21 -6.02
CA ILE A 83 11.27 -3.05 -7.13
C ILE A 83 10.84 -2.54 -8.50
N GLY A 84 10.16 -1.40 -8.54
CA GLY A 84 9.77 -0.73 -9.77
C GLY A 84 8.61 -1.38 -10.52
N LEU A 85 8.62 -1.25 -11.85
CA LEU A 85 7.62 -1.86 -12.72
C LEU A 85 7.71 -3.38 -12.62
N SER A 86 6.62 -4.02 -12.23
CA SER A 86 6.62 -5.45 -11.93
C SER A 86 5.24 -6.07 -12.14
N LEU A 87 5.20 -7.40 -12.09
CA LEU A 87 3.96 -8.17 -12.01
C LEU A 87 3.74 -8.58 -10.56
N SER A 88 2.49 -8.81 -10.17
CA SER A 88 2.16 -9.17 -8.78
C SER A 88 2.97 -10.36 -8.25
N PRO A 89 3.17 -11.47 -9.01
CA PRO A 89 4.00 -12.56 -8.52
C PRO A 89 5.44 -12.17 -8.19
N MET A 90 5.98 -11.17 -8.90
CA MET A 90 7.36 -10.68 -8.65
C MET A 90 7.47 -10.02 -7.27
N VAL A 91 6.44 -9.30 -6.85
CA VAL A 91 6.41 -8.64 -5.54
C VAL A 91 6.42 -9.68 -4.42
N TYR A 92 5.61 -10.72 -4.53
CA TYR A 92 5.57 -11.82 -3.57
C TYR A 92 6.86 -12.62 -3.56
N PHE A 93 7.43 -12.89 -4.73
CA PHE A 93 8.73 -13.55 -4.84
C PHE A 93 9.84 -12.73 -4.16
N ALA A 94 9.84 -11.42 -4.40
CA ALA A 94 10.80 -10.51 -3.76
C ALA A 94 10.68 -10.52 -2.23
N GLN A 95 9.46 -10.65 -1.70
CA GLN A 95 9.25 -10.76 -0.26
C GLN A 95 10.01 -11.96 0.33
N PHE A 96 9.91 -13.12 -0.32
CA PHE A 96 10.64 -14.31 0.11
C PHE A 96 12.16 -14.14 -0.04
N ASN A 97 12.58 -13.68 -1.22
CA ASN A 97 13.99 -13.61 -1.58
C ASN A 97 14.76 -12.56 -0.75
N LEU A 98 14.10 -11.46 -0.40
CA LEU A 98 14.70 -10.37 0.38
C LEU A 98 14.32 -10.42 1.86
N ASP A 99 13.57 -11.45 2.26
CA ASP A 99 13.09 -11.64 3.63
C ASP A 99 12.39 -10.40 4.19
N ALA A 100 11.48 -9.84 3.41
CA ALA A 100 10.71 -8.67 3.81
C ALA A 100 9.47 -9.07 4.62
N ASP A 101 8.99 -8.13 5.44
CA ASP A 101 7.87 -8.37 6.36
C ASP A 101 6.51 -8.22 5.69
N ALA A 102 6.42 -7.38 4.65
CA ALA A 102 5.17 -7.09 3.96
C ALA A 102 5.40 -6.71 2.51
N VAL A 103 4.32 -6.70 1.75
CA VAL A 103 4.31 -6.26 0.35
C VAL A 103 3.14 -5.33 0.06
N ALA A 104 3.33 -4.44 -0.90
CA ALA A 104 2.27 -3.61 -1.46
C ALA A 104 2.51 -3.42 -2.96
N MET A 105 1.58 -3.87 -3.78
CA MET A 105 1.65 -3.79 -5.24
C MET A 105 0.56 -2.85 -5.75
N VAL A 106 0.97 -1.74 -6.37
CA VAL A 106 0.04 -0.79 -6.97
C VAL A 106 -0.43 -1.35 -8.31
N THR A 107 -1.66 -1.85 -8.35
CA THR A 107 -2.27 -2.43 -9.53
C THR A 107 -3.79 -2.51 -9.40
N ALA A 108 -4.48 -2.36 -10.50
CA ALA A 108 -5.91 -2.67 -10.61
C ALA A 108 -6.14 -3.99 -11.34
N SER A 109 -5.09 -4.81 -11.48
CA SER A 109 -5.17 -6.13 -12.12
C SER A 109 -5.73 -6.04 -13.55
N HIS A 110 -6.90 -6.63 -13.80
CA HIS A 110 -7.54 -6.66 -15.12
C HIS A 110 -8.58 -5.54 -15.31
N ASN A 111 -8.73 -4.62 -14.38
CA ASN A 111 -9.65 -3.50 -14.53
C ASN A 111 -9.23 -2.59 -15.69
N GLU A 112 -10.21 -1.89 -16.26
CA GLU A 112 -10.00 -0.92 -17.32
C GLU A 112 -9.05 0.19 -16.90
N ASN A 113 -8.50 0.91 -17.89
CA ASN A 113 -7.68 2.09 -17.62
C ASN A 113 -8.49 3.14 -16.83
N GLY A 114 -7.83 3.81 -15.90
CA GLY A 114 -8.48 4.72 -14.96
C GLY A 114 -8.64 4.12 -13.57
N TRP A 115 -8.67 2.80 -13.47
CA TRP A 115 -8.69 2.10 -12.19
C TRP A 115 -7.30 1.97 -11.60
N THR A 116 -7.23 2.08 -10.30
CA THR A 116 -6.03 1.77 -9.51
C THR A 116 -6.40 0.94 -8.30
N GLY A 117 -5.41 0.48 -7.61
CA GLY A 117 -5.61 -0.27 -6.37
C GLY A 117 -4.30 -0.74 -5.78
N VAL A 118 -4.41 -1.47 -4.70
CA VAL A 118 -3.25 -2.06 -4.02
C VAL A 118 -3.57 -3.49 -3.63
N LYS A 119 -2.70 -4.41 -4.04
CA LYS A 119 -2.65 -5.76 -3.49
C LYS A 119 -1.59 -5.76 -2.40
N MET A 120 -1.90 -6.31 -1.26
CA MET A 120 -1.03 -6.20 -0.10
C MET A 120 -1.05 -7.47 0.73
N GLY A 121 0.01 -7.69 1.50
CA GLY A 121 0.12 -8.82 2.39
C GLY A 121 1.19 -8.61 3.43
N ILE A 122 0.95 -9.12 4.63
CA ILE A 122 1.92 -9.08 5.73
C ILE A 122 2.60 -10.45 5.87
N LYS A 123 1.84 -11.52 5.68
CA LYS A 123 2.38 -12.88 5.73
C LYS A 123 2.99 -13.25 4.39
N LYS A 124 4.17 -13.87 4.40
CA LYS A 124 4.88 -14.29 3.19
C LYS A 124 4.01 -15.17 2.29
N GLY A 125 3.89 -14.74 1.03
CA GLY A 125 3.16 -15.47 0.01
C GLY A 125 1.64 -15.37 0.08
N LEU A 126 1.08 -14.57 1.00
CA LEU A 126 -0.35 -14.44 1.19
C LEU A 126 -0.80 -12.98 1.04
N THR A 127 -1.94 -12.78 0.41
CA THR A 127 -2.60 -11.47 0.40
C THR A 127 -3.32 -11.26 1.73
N HIS A 128 -3.74 -10.02 1.98
CA HIS A 128 -4.63 -9.71 3.11
C HIS A 128 -5.88 -10.58 3.06
N ALA A 129 -6.26 -11.12 4.21
CA ALA A 129 -7.54 -11.80 4.41
C ALA A 129 -8.66 -10.74 4.60
N PRO A 130 -9.95 -11.14 4.51
CA PRO A 130 -11.06 -10.20 4.71
C PRO A 130 -10.99 -9.42 6.03
N GLU A 131 -10.61 -10.07 7.12
CA GLU A 131 -10.46 -9.42 8.43
C GLU A 131 -9.37 -8.36 8.41
N GLU A 132 -8.26 -8.62 7.72
CA GLU A 132 -7.15 -7.68 7.60
C GLU A 132 -7.53 -6.49 6.72
N MET A 133 -8.31 -6.71 5.67
CA MET A 133 -8.84 -5.63 4.83
C MET A 133 -9.82 -4.74 5.61
N LYS A 134 -10.66 -5.34 6.45
CA LYS A 134 -11.59 -4.61 7.30
C LYS A 134 -10.86 -3.75 8.33
N GLU A 135 -9.84 -4.31 8.96
CA GLU A 135 -8.98 -3.61 9.91
C GLU A 135 -8.28 -2.42 9.25
N LEU A 136 -7.70 -2.66 8.06
CA LEU A 136 -7.03 -1.61 7.29
C LEU A 136 -8.00 -0.45 6.97
N LYS A 137 -9.22 -0.77 6.56
CA LYS A 137 -10.26 0.21 6.29
C LYS A 137 -10.53 1.07 7.52
N GLU A 138 -10.70 0.45 8.68
CA GLU A 138 -10.96 1.17 9.94
C GLU A 138 -9.80 2.08 10.32
N ILE A 139 -8.58 1.59 10.29
CA ILE A 139 -7.38 2.37 10.61
C ILE A 139 -7.28 3.58 9.68
N THR A 140 -7.47 3.36 8.38
CA THR A 140 -7.33 4.40 7.36
C THR A 140 -8.39 5.47 7.49
N LEU A 141 -9.66 5.08 7.64
CA LEU A 141 -10.78 6.02 7.70
C LEU A 141 -10.84 6.78 9.02
N LYS A 142 -10.43 6.16 10.12
CA LYS A 142 -10.36 6.81 11.44
C LYS A 142 -9.06 7.58 11.66
N GLU A 143 -8.12 7.43 10.75
CA GLU A 143 -6.79 8.08 10.82
C GLU A 143 -6.04 7.76 12.12
N ASN A 144 -6.17 6.55 12.65
CA ASN A 144 -5.45 6.07 13.83
C ASN A 144 -4.04 5.59 13.45
N PHE A 145 -3.20 6.53 13.04
CA PHE A 145 -1.89 6.20 12.46
C PHE A 145 -0.77 6.20 13.50
N THR A 146 0.12 5.22 13.37
CA THR A 146 1.42 5.25 14.06
C THR A 146 2.31 6.28 13.36
N ILE A 147 3.10 6.99 14.15
CA ILE A 147 4.09 7.95 13.64
C ILE A 147 5.48 7.39 13.93
N GLY A 148 6.29 7.30 12.91
CA GLY A 148 7.66 6.78 13.02
C GLY A 148 8.57 7.39 11.98
N VAL A 149 9.82 6.96 11.96
CA VAL A 149 10.83 7.42 11.02
C VAL A 149 11.25 6.23 10.16
N GLY A 150 10.73 6.20 8.94
CA GLY A 150 11.09 5.21 7.94
C GLY A 150 12.02 5.78 6.88
N ARG A 151 12.34 4.97 5.91
CA ARG A 151 13.17 5.38 4.76
C ARG A 151 12.98 4.42 3.61
N GLU A 152 13.37 4.87 2.43
CA GLU A 152 13.49 4.02 1.26
C GLU A 152 14.95 3.59 1.11
N LYS A 153 15.16 2.29 0.85
CA LYS A 153 16.48 1.76 0.60
C LYS A 153 16.90 2.13 -0.82
N GLU A 154 18.06 2.73 -0.96
CA GLU A 154 18.65 2.94 -2.27
C GLU A 154 19.17 1.62 -2.83
N ILE A 155 18.83 1.38 -4.08
CA ILE A 155 19.29 0.17 -4.80
C ILE A 155 20.45 0.56 -5.71
#